data_023b2f6aded85a111671de3731a11263
#
_entry.id   023b2f6aded85a111671de3731a11263
#
_cell.length_a   1.000
_cell.length_b   1.000
_cell.length_c   1.000
_cell.angle_alpha   90.00
_cell.angle_beta   90.00
_cell.angle_gamma   90.00
#
_symmetry.space_group_name_H-M   'P 1'
#
loop_
_entity.id
_entity.type
_entity.pdbx_description
1 polymer ?
#
loop_
_entity_poly.entity_id
_entity_poly.type
_entity_poly.pdbx_seq_one_letter_code
_entity_poly.pdbx_strand_id
1 'polypeptide(L)'
;MTVTAPRLAVVTIARGRHAHLAGQIRGLRAQGRGPDVYVVVAIDDPQVHDVAGRLSPADWDLRRPGTGLRDGRMPLSAARNLGASTAIGAGAEHLVFLDVDCVPNPTLVARYGEILADAPGVGGPRVVCGDVAYEPPPSLPGAGADGRPRHHPARPPLPASAVRAVEDVSLFWSLSFAVTARDFTRVGGFDEDYLGYGAEDTDFGQRLARSGGQLLFVGGAGAVHQYHPSPSPPVQHVADIVVNANVFADKWGWWPMQTWLEQFRDRGLVHRRLDGRWETNDGAAPGPDGPGAAPAPLEGAARGQATSRTTSTLPRVALE
;
A
#
# COMPACT_ATOMS: atom_id res chain seq x y z
N MET A 1 2.94 -24.22 -29.50
CA MET A 1 3.05 -24.27 -28.03
C MET A 1 2.05 -23.25 -27.49
N THR A 2 0.99 -23.70 -26.85
CA THR A 2 0.05 -22.80 -26.15
C THR A 2 0.80 -22.17 -24.97
N VAL A 3 1.11 -20.88 -25.05
CA VAL A 3 1.64 -20.13 -23.91
C VAL A 3 0.51 -20.08 -22.87
N THR A 4 0.66 -20.83 -21.78
CA THR A 4 -0.27 -20.73 -20.65
C THR A 4 -0.18 -19.32 -20.05
N ALA A 5 -1.32 -18.71 -19.75
CA ALA A 5 -1.34 -17.40 -19.09
C ALA A 5 -0.56 -17.46 -17.76
N PRO A 6 0.21 -16.41 -17.42
CA PRO A 6 0.91 -16.36 -16.14
C PRO A 6 -0.01 -16.60 -14.95
N ARG A 7 0.43 -17.39 -13.98
CA ARG A 7 -0.33 -17.71 -12.77
C ARG A 7 -0.37 -16.47 -11.86
N LEU A 8 -1.55 -16.03 -11.46
CA LEU A 8 -1.77 -14.82 -10.70
C LEU A 8 -2.23 -15.13 -9.27
N ALA A 9 -1.55 -14.55 -8.29
CA ALA A 9 -1.95 -14.59 -6.89
C ALA A 9 -2.53 -13.26 -6.42
N VAL A 10 -3.57 -13.32 -5.58
CA VAL A 10 -3.97 -12.20 -4.72
C VAL A 10 -3.44 -12.45 -3.33
N VAL A 11 -2.79 -11.45 -2.74
CA VAL A 11 -2.19 -11.48 -1.41
C VAL A 11 -2.89 -10.45 -0.53
N THR A 12 -3.43 -10.90 0.60
CA THR A 12 -4.11 -10.09 1.60
C THR A 12 -3.49 -10.36 2.96
N ILE A 13 -3.20 -9.31 3.73
CA ILE A 13 -2.82 -9.41 5.15
C ILE A 13 -3.98 -8.94 6.02
N ALA A 14 -4.22 -9.59 7.15
CA ALA A 14 -5.35 -9.23 7.99
C ALA A 14 -5.11 -9.53 9.48
N ARG A 15 -5.62 -8.63 10.34
CA ARG A 15 -5.86 -8.83 11.75
C ARG A 15 -7.20 -8.19 12.11
N GLY A 16 -8.10 -8.91 12.78
CA GLY A 16 -9.49 -8.47 12.90
C GLY A 16 -10.14 -8.31 11.53
N ARG A 17 -10.90 -7.27 11.34
CA ARG A 17 -11.49 -6.93 10.01
C ARG A 17 -12.21 -8.08 9.32
N HIS A 18 -12.75 -9.05 10.06
CA HIS A 18 -13.39 -10.27 9.52
C HIS A 18 -14.52 -9.97 8.55
N ALA A 19 -15.35 -8.94 8.85
CA ALA A 19 -16.43 -8.50 7.95
C ALA A 19 -15.88 -7.88 6.65
N HIS A 20 -14.77 -7.13 6.73
CA HIS A 20 -14.11 -6.53 5.57
C HIS A 20 -13.50 -7.62 4.68
N LEU A 21 -12.82 -8.61 5.27
CA LEU A 21 -12.32 -9.79 4.55
C LEU A 21 -13.46 -10.53 3.82
N ALA A 22 -14.60 -10.70 4.49
CA ALA A 22 -15.77 -11.30 3.84
C ALA A 22 -16.29 -10.45 2.66
N GLY A 23 -16.25 -9.11 2.76
CA GLY A 23 -16.54 -8.17 1.69
C GLY A 23 -15.60 -8.34 0.51
N GLN A 24 -14.29 -8.34 0.79
CA GLN A 24 -13.24 -8.55 -0.22
C GLN A 24 -13.40 -9.87 -0.97
N ILE A 25 -13.60 -10.99 -0.24
CA ILE A 25 -13.80 -12.32 -0.86
C ILE A 25 -15.03 -12.31 -1.77
N ARG A 26 -16.14 -11.66 -1.38
CA ARG A 26 -17.30 -11.50 -2.28
C ARG A 26 -16.94 -10.74 -3.55
N GLY A 27 -16.16 -9.65 -3.44
CA GLY A 27 -15.66 -8.91 -4.59
C GLY A 27 -14.75 -9.75 -5.49
N LEU A 28 -13.86 -10.56 -4.91
CA LEU A 28 -13.00 -11.48 -5.66
C LEU A 28 -13.81 -12.58 -6.36
N ARG A 29 -14.88 -13.09 -5.76
CA ARG A 29 -15.79 -14.06 -6.40
C ARG A 29 -16.59 -13.46 -7.56
N ALA A 30 -16.80 -12.16 -7.57
CA ALA A 30 -17.49 -11.44 -8.64
C ALA A 30 -16.57 -11.05 -9.81
N GLN A 31 -15.28 -11.41 -9.76
CA GLN A 31 -14.35 -11.15 -10.86
C GLN A 31 -14.72 -11.98 -12.10
N GLY A 32 -14.53 -11.41 -13.29
CA GLY A 32 -14.60 -12.16 -14.54
C GLY A 32 -13.52 -13.26 -14.64
N ARG A 33 -12.37 -13.01 -14.00
CA ARG A 33 -11.30 -13.99 -13.74
C ARG A 33 -10.92 -13.89 -12.27
N GLY A 34 -11.11 -14.94 -11.50
CA GLY A 34 -10.62 -15.04 -10.12
C GLY A 34 -9.11 -15.21 -10.03
N PRO A 35 -8.52 -15.14 -8.83
CA PRO A 35 -7.12 -15.47 -8.63
C PRO A 35 -6.86 -16.97 -8.82
N ASP A 36 -5.71 -17.35 -9.37
CA ASP A 36 -5.27 -18.75 -9.41
C ASP A 36 -4.79 -19.21 -8.02
N VAL A 37 -4.24 -18.28 -7.23
CA VAL A 37 -3.79 -18.47 -5.84
C VAL A 37 -4.36 -17.33 -5.00
N TYR A 38 -4.98 -17.65 -3.87
CA TYR A 38 -5.37 -16.65 -2.88
C TYR A 38 -4.60 -16.86 -1.60
N VAL A 39 -3.79 -15.89 -1.21
CA VAL A 39 -2.97 -15.94 0.02
C VAL A 39 -3.55 -14.98 1.04
N VAL A 40 -3.98 -15.50 2.18
CA VAL A 40 -4.49 -14.70 3.30
C VAL A 40 -3.56 -14.90 4.49
N VAL A 41 -2.76 -13.89 4.78
CA VAL A 41 -1.83 -13.89 5.92
C VAL A 41 -2.55 -13.37 7.15
N ALA A 42 -2.72 -14.23 8.16
CA ALA A 42 -3.25 -13.82 9.46
C ALA A 42 -2.12 -13.25 10.34
N ILE A 43 -2.32 -12.06 10.90
CA ILE A 43 -1.40 -11.47 11.87
C ILE A 43 -2.00 -11.66 13.27
N ASP A 44 -1.51 -12.64 14.03
CA ASP A 44 -1.94 -12.93 15.40
C ASP A 44 -3.49 -13.04 15.56
N ASP A 45 -4.16 -13.62 14.55
CA ASP A 45 -5.62 -13.76 14.48
C ASP A 45 -6.06 -14.98 13.68
N PRO A 46 -6.22 -16.14 14.35
CA PRO A 46 -6.62 -17.37 13.66
C PRO A 46 -8.02 -17.31 13.02
N GLN A 47 -8.92 -16.44 13.49
CA GLN A 47 -10.28 -16.30 12.90
C GLN A 47 -10.24 -15.80 11.46
N VAL A 48 -9.20 -15.07 11.06
CA VAL A 48 -8.95 -14.68 9.67
C VAL A 48 -8.89 -15.91 8.76
N HIS A 49 -8.20 -16.97 9.20
CA HIS A 49 -8.11 -18.24 8.46
C HIS A 49 -9.48 -18.95 8.34
N ASP A 50 -10.30 -18.86 9.38
CA ASP A 50 -11.64 -19.46 9.37
C ASP A 50 -12.56 -18.75 8.39
N VAL A 51 -12.52 -17.41 8.37
CA VAL A 51 -13.28 -16.60 7.41
C VAL A 51 -12.84 -16.92 5.98
N ALA A 52 -11.54 -16.91 5.71
CA ALA A 52 -10.99 -17.22 4.39
C ALA A 52 -11.38 -18.65 3.95
N GLY A 53 -11.23 -19.65 4.82
CA GLY A 53 -11.54 -21.05 4.52
C GLY A 53 -13.02 -21.31 4.23
N ARG A 54 -13.93 -20.59 4.90
CA ARG A 54 -15.38 -20.76 4.68
C ARG A 54 -15.91 -20.06 3.43
N LEU A 55 -15.29 -18.93 3.04
CA LEU A 55 -15.86 -18.06 2.01
C LEU A 55 -15.14 -18.15 0.67
N SER A 56 -13.90 -18.63 0.62
CA SER A 56 -13.19 -18.81 -0.64
C SER A 56 -13.75 -19.98 -1.44
N PRO A 57 -13.90 -19.85 -2.76
CA PRO A 57 -14.26 -20.96 -3.64
C PRO A 57 -13.28 -22.13 -3.55
N ALA A 58 -13.79 -23.35 -3.74
CA ALA A 58 -12.97 -24.58 -3.63
C ALA A 58 -11.95 -24.76 -4.77
N ASP A 59 -12.17 -24.07 -5.88
CA ASP A 59 -11.29 -24.07 -7.06
C ASP A 59 -10.13 -23.08 -6.95
N TRP A 60 -10.10 -22.23 -5.91
CA TRP A 60 -8.94 -21.39 -5.64
C TRP A 60 -7.89 -22.16 -4.85
N ASP A 61 -6.61 -22.00 -5.23
CA ASP A 61 -5.49 -22.45 -4.42
C ASP A 61 -5.34 -21.54 -3.21
N LEU A 62 -6.13 -21.80 -2.14
CA LEU A 62 -6.15 -20.98 -0.93
C LEU A 62 -4.95 -21.33 -0.02
N ARG A 63 -4.11 -20.33 0.27
CA ARG A 63 -3.00 -20.42 1.19
C ARG A 63 -3.25 -19.52 2.40
N ARG A 64 -2.99 -20.02 3.60
CA ARG A 64 -3.31 -19.35 4.87
C ARG A 64 -2.10 -19.35 5.82
N PRO A 65 -0.99 -18.68 5.44
CA PRO A 65 0.12 -18.50 6.37
C PRO A 65 -0.27 -17.52 7.49
N GLY A 66 0.47 -17.56 8.59
CA GLY A 66 0.27 -16.66 9.73
C GLY A 66 1.59 -16.18 10.30
N THR A 67 1.54 -15.02 10.98
CA THR A 67 2.64 -14.45 11.74
C THR A 67 2.13 -13.88 13.05
N GLY A 68 2.99 -13.82 14.07
CA GLY A 68 2.67 -13.14 15.33
C GLY A 68 3.00 -11.65 15.29
N LEU A 69 2.68 -10.95 16.37
CA LEU A 69 3.16 -9.59 16.61
C LEU A 69 4.67 -9.61 16.85
N ARG A 70 5.36 -8.54 16.49
CA ARG A 70 6.75 -8.25 16.87
C ARG A 70 6.76 -7.06 17.82
N ASP A 71 7.27 -7.21 19.02
CA ASP A 71 7.28 -6.18 20.06
C ASP A 71 5.90 -5.54 20.31
N GLY A 72 4.84 -6.37 20.28
CA GLY A 72 3.45 -5.94 20.43
C GLY A 72 2.88 -5.18 19.23
N ARG A 73 3.62 -5.02 18.14
CA ARG A 73 3.22 -4.27 16.94
C ARG A 73 2.99 -5.19 15.74
N MET A 74 2.16 -4.77 14.82
CA MET A 74 1.88 -5.52 13.60
C MET A 74 3.08 -5.46 12.63
N PRO A 75 3.67 -6.60 12.23
CA PRO A 75 4.76 -6.62 11.27
C PRO A 75 4.21 -6.60 9.83
N LEU A 76 3.64 -5.45 9.40
CA LEU A 76 2.94 -5.33 8.11
C LEU A 76 3.85 -5.68 6.92
N SER A 77 5.08 -5.18 6.92
CA SER A 77 6.11 -5.48 5.91
C SER A 77 6.39 -6.99 5.83
N ALA A 78 6.69 -7.62 6.98
CA ALA A 78 6.97 -9.05 7.04
C ALA A 78 5.76 -9.90 6.64
N ALA A 79 4.55 -9.48 6.99
CA ALA A 79 3.33 -10.17 6.58
C ALA A 79 3.12 -10.09 5.05
N ARG A 80 3.36 -8.93 4.41
CA ARG A 80 3.31 -8.81 2.95
C ARG A 80 4.39 -9.65 2.27
N ASN A 81 5.62 -9.67 2.80
CA ASN A 81 6.70 -10.52 2.30
C ASN A 81 6.39 -12.03 2.44
N LEU A 82 5.83 -12.44 3.58
CA LEU A 82 5.37 -13.81 3.80
C LEU A 82 4.28 -14.20 2.78
N GLY A 83 3.33 -13.29 2.54
CA GLY A 83 2.31 -13.50 1.53
C GLY A 83 2.88 -13.65 0.12
N ALA A 84 3.82 -12.78 -0.26
CA ALA A 84 4.53 -12.85 -1.54
C ALA A 84 5.30 -14.16 -1.69
N SER A 85 6.11 -14.54 -0.70
CA SER A 85 6.91 -15.77 -0.74
C SER A 85 6.02 -17.03 -0.82
N THR A 86 4.88 -17.02 -0.12
CA THR A 86 3.89 -18.11 -0.19
C THR A 86 3.27 -18.20 -1.59
N ALA A 87 2.90 -17.07 -2.20
CA ALA A 87 2.36 -17.02 -3.55
C ALA A 87 3.37 -17.50 -4.59
N ILE A 88 4.62 -17.03 -4.50
CA ILE A 88 5.73 -17.45 -5.39
C ILE A 88 6.00 -18.95 -5.22
N GLY A 89 6.04 -19.47 -3.99
CA GLY A 89 6.19 -20.89 -3.70
C GLY A 89 5.04 -21.75 -4.26
N ALA A 90 3.85 -21.17 -4.45
CA ALA A 90 2.71 -21.78 -5.14
C ALA A 90 2.77 -21.62 -6.68
N GLY A 91 3.86 -21.07 -7.21
CA GLY A 91 4.08 -20.90 -8.65
C GLY A 91 3.45 -19.65 -9.26
N ALA A 92 3.08 -18.64 -8.45
CA ALA A 92 2.56 -17.39 -8.98
C ALA A 92 3.68 -16.54 -9.61
N GLU A 93 3.44 -16.06 -10.81
CA GLU A 93 4.31 -15.15 -11.54
C GLU A 93 3.87 -13.69 -11.39
N HIS A 94 2.57 -13.46 -11.18
CA HIS A 94 1.96 -12.16 -10.95
C HIS A 94 1.41 -12.09 -9.52
N LEU A 95 1.75 -11.04 -8.80
CA LEU A 95 1.32 -10.78 -7.44
C LEU A 95 0.42 -9.54 -7.42
N VAL A 96 -0.78 -9.67 -6.90
CA VAL A 96 -1.71 -8.57 -6.63
C VAL A 96 -1.84 -8.46 -5.12
N PHE A 97 -1.41 -7.36 -4.56
CA PHE A 97 -1.64 -7.04 -3.15
C PHE A 97 -2.92 -6.24 -3.02
N LEU A 98 -3.76 -6.63 -2.09
CA LEU A 98 -5.03 -5.98 -1.84
C LEU A 98 -5.29 -5.93 -0.34
N ASP A 99 -5.36 -4.74 0.23
CA ASP A 99 -5.63 -4.58 1.66
C ASP A 99 -7.02 -5.15 2.00
N VAL A 100 -7.16 -5.70 3.20
CA VAL A 100 -8.31 -6.49 3.64
C VAL A 100 -9.66 -5.76 3.52
N ASP A 101 -9.65 -4.45 3.58
CA ASP A 101 -10.80 -3.57 3.46
C ASP A 101 -11.06 -3.05 2.04
N CYS A 102 -10.26 -3.42 1.07
CA CYS A 102 -10.45 -3.11 -0.33
C CYS A 102 -11.28 -4.19 -1.04
N VAL A 103 -12.47 -3.84 -1.52
CA VAL A 103 -13.32 -4.69 -2.37
C VAL A 103 -12.99 -4.41 -3.83
N PRO A 104 -12.46 -5.38 -4.58
CA PRO A 104 -12.09 -5.17 -5.98
C PRO A 104 -13.32 -5.01 -6.87
N ASN A 105 -13.24 -4.09 -7.85
CA ASN A 105 -14.21 -4.02 -8.95
C ASN A 105 -14.10 -5.26 -9.85
N PRO A 106 -15.13 -5.66 -10.59
CA PRO A 106 -15.17 -6.93 -11.35
C PRO A 106 -14.04 -7.15 -12.36
N THR A 107 -13.31 -6.12 -12.75
CA THR A 107 -12.23 -6.15 -13.74
C THR A 107 -10.81 -6.11 -13.16
N LEU A 108 -10.68 -5.91 -11.84
CA LEU A 108 -9.38 -5.62 -11.20
C LEU A 108 -8.33 -6.70 -11.48
N VAL A 109 -8.65 -7.97 -11.21
CA VAL A 109 -7.69 -9.09 -11.33
C VAL A 109 -7.28 -9.28 -12.79
N ALA A 110 -8.24 -9.27 -13.72
CA ALA A 110 -7.96 -9.40 -15.14
C ALA A 110 -7.09 -8.24 -15.65
N ARG A 111 -7.43 -7.00 -15.27
CA ARG A 111 -6.71 -5.81 -15.71
C ARG A 111 -5.26 -5.77 -15.22
N TYR A 112 -5.03 -6.12 -13.96
CA TYR A 112 -3.67 -6.26 -13.44
C TYR A 112 -2.88 -7.34 -14.19
N GLY A 113 -3.52 -8.49 -14.44
CA GLY A 113 -2.89 -9.58 -15.22
C GLY A 113 -2.48 -9.16 -16.62
N GLU A 114 -3.35 -8.42 -17.34
CA GLU A 114 -3.05 -7.86 -18.68
C GLU A 114 -1.83 -6.93 -18.65
N ILE A 115 -1.83 -5.93 -17.75
CA ILE A 115 -0.73 -4.95 -17.68
C ILE A 115 0.60 -5.59 -17.32
N LEU A 116 0.59 -6.60 -16.44
CA LEU A 116 1.82 -7.31 -16.08
C LEU A 116 2.32 -8.24 -17.20
N ALA A 117 1.41 -8.84 -17.98
CA ALA A 117 1.78 -9.67 -19.12
C ALA A 117 2.40 -8.86 -20.26
N ASP A 118 1.97 -7.63 -20.48
CA ASP A 118 2.53 -6.70 -21.47
C ASP A 118 3.87 -6.08 -21.04
N ALA A 119 4.43 -6.54 -19.91
CA ALA A 119 5.69 -6.03 -19.41
C ALA A 119 6.85 -6.47 -20.30
N PRO A 120 7.53 -5.57 -21.06
CA PRO A 120 8.74 -5.94 -21.76
C PRO A 120 9.78 -6.41 -20.73
N GLY A 121 10.41 -7.55 -20.97
CA GLY A 121 11.43 -8.12 -20.08
C GLY A 121 12.72 -7.29 -19.97
N VAL A 122 12.74 -6.08 -20.54
CA VAL A 122 13.88 -5.16 -20.62
C VAL A 122 13.50 -3.87 -19.90
N GLY A 123 14.28 -3.50 -18.88
CA GLY A 123 14.07 -2.29 -18.08
C GLY A 123 14.13 -2.56 -16.59
N GLY A 124 13.81 -1.53 -15.79
CA GLY A 124 13.68 -1.60 -14.33
C GLY A 124 12.40 -2.34 -13.89
N PRO A 125 12.26 -2.67 -12.60
CA PRO A 125 11.05 -3.25 -12.06
C PRO A 125 9.85 -2.30 -12.22
N ARG A 126 8.64 -2.86 -12.39
CA ARG A 126 7.41 -2.08 -12.54
C ARG A 126 6.40 -2.45 -11.46
N VAL A 127 5.86 -1.44 -10.82
CA VAL A 127 4.75 -1.56 -9.87
C VAL A 127 3.54 -0.82 -10.42
N VAL A 128 2.40 -1.49 -10.42
CA VAL A 128 1.17 -1.03 -11.03
C VAL A 128 0.11 -0.83 -9.96
N CYS A 129 -0.46 0.36 -9.85
CA CYS A 129 -1.51 0.68 -8.89
C CYS A 129 -2.81 1.05 -9.60
N GLY A 130 -3.91 0.38 -9.24
CA GLY A 130 -5.26 0.78 -9.59
C GLY A 130 -5.76 1.92 -8.71
N ASP A 131 -6.86 2.53 -9.11
CA ASP A 131 -7.53 3.53 -8.28
C ASP A 131 -8.29 2.87 -7.12
N VAL A 132 -8.30 3.56 -5.98
CA VAL A 132 -9.09 3.16 -4.82
C VAL A 132 -10.04 4.31 -4.47
N ALA A 133 -11.33 4.01 -4.45
CA ALA A 133 -12.37 4.92 -3.98
C ALA A 133 -12.76 4.56 -2.54
N TYR A 134 -13.09 5.54 -1.72
CA TYR A 134 -13.39 5.37 -0.30
C TYR A 134 -14.89 5.49 -0.05
N GLU A 135 -15.47 4.50 0.62
CA GLU A 135 -16.86 4.58 1.08
C GLU A 135 -17.01 5.71 2.11
N PRO A 136 -18.07 6.53 1.99
CA PRO A 136 -18.36 7.53 3.01
C PRO A 136 -18.88 6.89 4.31
N PRO A 137 -18.74 7.58 5.46
CA PRO A 137 -19.33 7.15 6.73
C PRO A 137 -20.85 6.90 6.59
N PRO A 138 -21.41 5.84 7.16
CA PRO A 138 -22.83 5.50 7.03
C PRO A 138 -23.79 6.55 7.59
N SER A 139 -23.32 7.45 8.46
CA SER A 139 -24.15 8.36 9.27
C SER A 139 -24.04 9.83 8.94
N LEU A 140 -23.34 10.25 7.89
CA LEU A 140 -23.28 11.65 7.50
C LEU A 140 -24.30 11.95 6.39
N PRO A 141 -25.47 12.59 6.72
CA PRO A 141 -26.29 13.22 5.72
C PRO A 141 -25.44 14.28 4.99
N GLY A 142 -25.15 14.08 3.70
CA GLY A 142 -24.37 15.03 2.91
C GLY A 142 -22.88 14.69 2.71
N ALA A 143 -22.37 13.57 3.19
CA ALA A 143 -21.07 13.03 2.76
C ALA A 143 -21.17 12.53 1.32
N GLY A 144 -21.12 13.47 0.36
CA GLY A 144 -21.53 13.30 -1.02
C GLY A 144 -23.04 13.13 -1.11
N ALA A 145 -23.78 14.13 -1.58
CA ALA A 145 -25.24 14.09 -1.71
C ALA A 145 -25.78 12.91 -2.55
N ASP A 146 -24.89 12.05 -3.06
CA ASP A 146 -25.15 10.91 -3.92
C ASP A 146 -24.71 9.53 -3.32
N GLY A 147 -24.12 9.52 -2.10
CA GLY A 147 -23.65 8.27 -1.45
C GLY A 147 -22.53 7.53 -2.20
N ARG A 148 -21.90 8.17 -3.19
CA ARG A 148 -20.87 7.52 -4.01
C ARG A 148 -19.51 7.52 -3.35
N PRO A 149 -18.71 6.43 -3.52
CA PRO A 149 -17.31 6.42 -3.09
C PRO A 149 -16.51 7.56 -3.73
N ARG A 150 -15.55 8.11 -2.97
CA ARG A 150 -14.71 9.24 -3.41
C ARG A 150 -13.26 8.83 -3.56
N HIS A 151 -12.62 9.37 -4.59
CA HIS A 151 -11.20 9.17 -4.81
C HIS A 151 -10.36 10.20 -4.06
N HIS A 152 -9.15 9.80 -3.66
CA HIS A 152 -8.18 10.75 -3.12
C HIS A 152 -7.71 11.72 -4.23
N PRO A 153 -7.62 13.05 -3.96
CA PRO A 153 -7.22 14.02 -4.99
C PRO A 153 -5.87 13.75 -5.65
N ALA A 154 -4.91 13.22 -4.90
CA ALA A 154 -3.58 12.86 -5.44
C ALA A 154 -3.59 11.59 -6.32
N ARG A 155 -4.68 10.80 -6.26
CA ARG A 155 -4.86 9.56 -7.04
C ARG A 155 -6.22 9.55 -7.71
N PRO A 156 -6.48 10.47 -8.65
CA PRO A 156 -7.76 10.54 -9.36
C PRO A 156 -7.95 9.30 -10.24
N PRO A 157 -9.20 8.87 -10.48
CA PRO A 157 -9.47 7.76 -11.36
C PRO A 157 -9.00 8.06 -12.78
N LEU A 158 -8.57 7.03 -13.48
CA LEU A 158 -8.16 7.09 -14.87
C LEU A 158 -9.19 6.38 -15.76
N PRO A 159 -9.30 6.78 -17.05
CA PRO A 159 -10.05 5.99 -18.04
C PRO A 159 -9.61 4.52 -18.02
N ALA A 160 -10.54 3.58 -18.19
CA ALA A 160 -10.30 2.15 -17.98
C ALA A 160 -9.10 1.59 -18.76
N SER A 161 -8.82 2.09 -19.96
CA SER A 161 -7.68 1.67 -20.78
C SER A 161 -6.37 2.41 -20.48
N ALA A 162 -6.41 3.47 -19.67
CA ALA A 162 -5.26 4.33 -19.46
C ALA A 162 -4.20 3.70 -18.55
N VAL A 163 -2.94 3.99 -18.88
CA VAL A 163 -1.74 3.71 -18.07
C VAL A 163 -0.93 4.99 -18.00
N ARG A 164 -0.52 5.39 -16.82
CA ARG A 164 0.24 6.64 -16.59
C ARG A 164 1.43 6.37 -15.68
N ALA A 165 2.64 6.70 -16.15
CA ALA A 165 3.82 6.72 -15.31
C ALA A 165 3.71 7.85 -14.25
N VAL A 166 4.18 7.56 -13.04
CA VAL A 166 4.16 8.47 -11.88
C VAL A 166 5.59 8.73 -11.46
N GLU A 167 6.00 10.00 -11.51
CA GLU A 167 7.37 10.40 -11.14
C GLU A 167 7.55 10.41 -9.61
N ASP A 168 6.52 10.87 -8.89
CA ASP A 168 6.54 10.89 -7.43
C ASP A 168 6.18 9.51 -6.86
N VAL A 169 7.21 8.73 -6.57
CA VAL A 169 7.05 7.39 -5.98
C VAL A 169 6.52 7.41 -4.55
N SER A 170 6.46 8.55 -3.88
CA SER A 170 5.80 8.69 -2.57
C SER A 170 4.29 8.52 -2.64
N LEU A 171 3.72 8.58 -3.85
CA LEU A 171 2.33 8.25 -4.12
C LEU A 171 2.06 6.73 -4.22
N PHE A 172 3.07 5.89 -4.03
CA PHE A 172 2.83 4.47 -3.83
C PHE A 172 2.18 4.24 -2.46
N TRP A 173 1.00 3.65 -2.47
CA TRP A 173 0.27 3.18 -1.29
C TRP A 173 -0.17 1.75 -1.55
N SER A 174 0.08 0.85 -0.62
CA SER A 174 -0.10 -0.59 -0.78
C SER A 174 -1.55 -1.08 -0.77
N LEU A 175 -2.53 -0.19 -0.74
CA LEU A 175 -3.97 -0.51 -0.70
C LEU A 175 -4.41 -1.49 -1.79
N SER A 176 -3.94 -1.24 -3.02
CA SER A 176 -4.17 -2.09 -4.20
C SER A 176 -3.05 -1.87 -5.19
N PHE A 177 -2.22 -2.88 -5.42
CA PHE A 177 -1.17 -2.83 -6.42
C PHE A 177 -0.83 -4.21 -6.96
N ALA A 178 -0.17 -4.24 -8.12
CA ALA A 178 0.31 -5.46 -8.73
C ALA A 178 1.77 -5.32 -9.18
N VAL A 179 2.48 -6.44 -9.16
CA VAL A 179 3.89 -6.54 -9.53
C VAL A 179 4.19 -7.97 -9.99
N THR A 180 5.15 -8.16 -10.90
CA THR A 180 5.62 -9.53 -11.18
C THR A 180 6.42 -10.07 -9.99
N ALA A 181 6.42 -11.39 -9.76
CA ALA A 181 7.24 -12.04 -8.73
C ALA A 181 8.72 -11.67 -8.90
N ARG A 182 9.19 -11.61 -10.15
CA ARG A 182 10.55 -11.17 -10.50
C ARG A 182 10.84 -9.74 -10.05
N ASP A 183 9.95 -8.81 -10.35
CA ASP A 183 10.16 -7.40 -10.02
C ASP A 183 10.03 -7.13 -8.52
N PHE A 184 9.10 -7.81 -7.84
CA PHE A 184 9.02 -7.77 -6.38
C PHE A 184 10.33 -8.21 -5.73
N THR A 185 10.92 -9.30 -6.21
CA THR A 185 12.23 -9.79 -5.75
C THR A 185 13.36 -8.81 -6.07
N ARG A 186 13.34 -8.17 -7.25
CA ARG A 186 14.34 -7.16 -7.65
C ARG A 186 14.30 -5.91 -6.78
N VAL A 187 13.13 -5.46 -6.37
CA VAL A 187 12.97 -4.36 -5.40
C VAL A 187 13.43 -4.82 -4.01
N GLY A 188 13.37 -6.12 -3.72
CA GLY A 188 13.74 -6.74 -2.45
C GLY A 188 12.61 -6.78 -1.43
N GLY A 189 11.35 -6.78 -1.88
CA GLY A 189 10.15 -6.81 -1.02
C GLY A 189 9.99 -5.56 -0.15
N PHE A 190 9.19 -5.63 0.89
CA PHE A 190 9.06 -4.59 1.91
C PHE A 190 10.19 -4.69 2.95
N ASP A 191 10.62 -3.55 3.48
CA ASP A 191 11.63 -3.53 4.54
C ASP A 191 11.00 -3.86 5.89
N GLU A 192 11.50 -4.92 6.55
CA GLU A 192 10.92 -5.46 7.78
C GLU A 192 11.35 -4.71 9.06
N ASP A 193 12.21 -3.70 8.94
CA ASP A 193 12.54 -2.82 10.05
C ASP A 193 11.39 -1.88 10.42
N TYR A 194 10.42 -1.69 9.50
CA TYR A 194 9.19 -0.95 9.79
C TYR A 194 8.21 -1.85 10.53
N LEU A 195 7.94 -1.54 11.80
CA LEU A 195 6.97 -2.23 12.63
C LEU A 195 5.79 -1.31 12.96
N GLY A 196 4.59 -1.86 13.00
CA GLY A 196 3.36 -1.10 13.16
C GLY A 196 3.03 -0.32 11.90
N TYR A 197 2.54 0.91 12.06
CA TYR A 197 1.94 1.69 10.99
C TYR A 197 2.87 2.78 10.47
N GLY A 198 2.98 2.87 9.12
CA GLY A 198 3.52 4.03 8.40
C GLY A 198 4.97 3.90 7.95
N ALA A 199 5.29 4.61 6.88
CA ALA A 199 6.56 4.71 6.17
C ALA A 199 6.98 3.50 5.31
N GLU A 200 6.47 2.29 5.56
CA GLU A 200 6.84 1.10 4.80
C GLU A 200 6.50 1.21 3.31
N ASP A 201 5.38 1.83 2.98
CA ASP A 201 4.94 2.08 1.60
C ASP A 201 5.86 3.09 0.91
N THR A 202 6.15 4.20 1.61
CA THR A 202 7.05 5.24 1.08
C THR A 202 8.45 4.67 0.87
N ASP A 203 8.95 3.84 1.79
CA ASP A 203 10.22 3.13 1.64
C ASP A 203 10.24 2.22 0.42
N PHE A 204 9.19 1.41 0.23
CA PHE A 204 9.06 0.54 -0.93
C PHE A 204 9.09 1.34 -2.24
N GLY A 205 8.38 2.47 -2.30
CA GLY A 205 8.42 3.39 -3.44
C GLY A 205 9.82 3.93 -3.72
N GLN A 206 10.55 4.36 -2.70
CA GLN A 206 11.93 4.83 -2.83
C GLN A 206 12.89 3.72 -3.31
N ARG A 207 12.72 2.49 -2.81
CA ARG A 207 13.51 1.32 -3.25
C ARG A 207 13.19 0.95 -4.69
N LEU A 208 11.92 1.06 -5.11
CA LEU A 208 11.52 0.91 -6.51
C LEU A 208 12.29 1.90 -7.40
N ALA A 209 12.25 3.19 -7.07
CA ALA A 209 12.96 4.23 -7.83
C ALA A 209 14.49 3.99 -7.85
N ARG A 210 15.08 3.63 -6.69
CA ARG A 210 16.51 3.34 -6.58
C ARG A 210 16.96 2.14 -7.43
N SER A 211 16.06 1.18 -7.67
CA SER A 211 16.30 0.02 -8.54
C SER A 211 16.10 0.34 -10.03
N GLY A 212 15.88 1.61 -10.40
CA GLY A 212 15.57 2.03 -11.76
C GLY A 212 14.17 1.64 -12.22
N GLY A 213 13.27 1.41 -11.25
CA GLY A 213 11.91 0.97 -11.51
C GLY A 213 10.94 2.11 -11.76
N GLN A 214 9.70 1.75 -12.12
CA GLN A 214 8.62 2.66 -12.45
C GLN A 214 7.36 2.38 -11.66
N LEU A 215 6.74 3.43 -11.14
CA LEU A 215 5.38 3.40 -10.60
C LEU A 215 4.40 3.76 -11.72
N LEU A 216 3.38 2.92 -11.92
CA LEU A 216 2.34 3.13 -12.93
C LEU A 216 0.97 3.22 -12.25
N PHE A 217 0.18 4.24 -12.58
CA PHE A 217 -1.25 4.26 -12.28
C PHE A 217 -2.03 3.77 -13.48
N VAL A 218 -3.03 2.90 -13.23
CA VAL A 218 -3.82 2.27 -14.29
C VAL A 218 -5.31 2.39 -14.04
N GLY A 219 -6.05 2.68 -15.08
CA GLY A 219 -7.51 2.59 -15.07
C GLY A 219 -7.99 1.15 -15.28
N GLY A 220 -9.21 0.88 -14.85
CA GLY A 220 -9.86 -0.43 -15.00
C GLY A 220 -9.49 -1.47 -13.93
N ALA A 221 -8.52 -1.19 -13.04
CA ALA A 221 -8.17 -2.02 -11.89
C ALA A 221 -8.60 -1.36 -10.57
N GLY A 222 -9.84 -0.88 -10.51
CA GLY A 222 -10.36 -0.15 -9.36
C GLY A 222 -10.76 -1.03 -8.19
N ALA A 223 -10.72 -0.48 -6.97
CA ALA A 223 -11.26 -1.06 -5.76
C ALA A 223 -12.02 -0.03 -4.93
N VAL A 224 -12.87 -0.50 -4.02
CA VAL A 224 -13.57 0.35 -3.06
C VAL A 224 -13.10 -0.01 -1.67
N HIS A 225 -12.53 0.96 -0.98
CA HIS A 225 -12.15 0.83 0.43
C HIS A 225 -13.40 0.94 1.29
N GLN A 226 -13.73 -0.15 1.98
CA GLN A 226 -14.87 -0.25 2.88
C GLN A 226 -14.70 0.70 4.06
N TYR A 227 -15.76 1.40 4.42
CA TYR A 227 -15.70 2.35 5.52
C TYR A 227 -15.32 1.69 6.85
N HIS A 228 -14.45 2.34 7.55
CA HIS A 228 -14.22 2.17 8.99
C HIS A 228 -13.77 3.50 9.60
N PRO A 229 -14.02 3.72 10.90
CA PRO A 229 -13.53 4.91 11.58
C PRO A 229 -12.01 5.03 11.47
N SER A 230 -11.54 6.17 10.97
CA SER A 230 -10.11 6.44 10.79
C SER A 230 -9.86 7.93 11.08
N PRO A 231 -9.28 8.28 12.25
CA PRO A 231 -8.91 9.66 12.54
C PRO A 231 -7.88 10.20 11.54
N SER A 232 -8.01 11.48 11.20
CA SER A 232 -7.01 12.21 10.42
C SER A 232 -6.51 13.42 11.22
N PRO A 233 -5.21 13.52 11.59
CA PRO A 233 -4.18 12.50 11.44
C PRO A 233 -4.44 11.25 12.29
N PRO A 234 -3.81 10.12 11.98
CA PRO A 234 -4.03 8.83 12.66
C PRO A 234 -3.36 8.79 14.04
N VAL A 235 -3.94 9.51 15.01
CA VAL A 235 -3.39 9.71 16.37
C VAL A 235 -3.19 8.40 17.15
N GLN A 236 -3.98 7.37 16.84
CA GLN A 236 -3.85 6.04 17.45
C GLN A 236 -2.55 5.32 17.07
N HIS A 237 -1.87 5.78 16.00
CA HIS A 237 -0.62 5.22 15.50
C HIS A 237 0.58 6.16 15.70
N VAL A 238 0.44 7.21 16.53
CA VAL A 238 1.48 8.23 16.68
C VAL A 238 2.84 7.63 17.07
N ALA A 239 2.87 6.65 17.96
CA ALA A 239 4.10 6.00 18.42
C ALA A 239 4.79 5.24 17.28
N ASP A 240 4.04 4.45 16.51
CA ASP A 240 4.58 3.73 15.36
C ASP A 240 5.09 4.69 14.27
N ILE A 241 4.29 5.71 13.94
CA ILE A 241 4.64 6.70 12.92
C ILE A 241 5.93 7.44 13.29
N VAL A 242 6.11 7.82 14.56
CA VAL A 242 7.33 8.50 15.03
C VAL A 242 8.56 7.60 14.91
N VAL A 243 8.46 6.34 15.34
CA VAL A 243 9.57 5.37 15.23
C VAL A 243 9.90 5.14 13.76
N ASN A 244 8.89 4.83 12.94
CA ASN A 244 9.09 4.51 11.53
C ASN A 244 9.57 5.73 10.72
N ALA A 245 9.12 6.95 11.05
CA ALA A 245 9.63 8.17 10.45
C ALA A 245 11.12 8.38 10.74
N ASN A 246 11.58 8.08 11.95
CA ASN A 246 13.00 8.15 12.31
C ASN A 246 13.83 7.10 11.53
N VAL A 247 13.36 5.85 11.44
CA VAL A 247 13.99 4.79 10.63
C VAL A 247 14.10 5.23 9.17
N PHE A 248 13.04 5.78 8.63
CA PHE A 248 13.02 6.27 7.25
C PHE A 248 14.02 7.43 7.04
N ALA A 249 14.04 8.40 7.95
CA ALA A 249 14.92 9.57 7.86
C ALA A 249 16.40 9.17 7.95
N ASP A 250 16.75 8.20 8.79
CA ASP A 250 18.11 7.65 8.87
C ASP A 250 18.54 7.00 7.54
N LYS A 251 17.60 6.36 6.83
CA LYS A 251 17.85 5.65 5.58
C LYS A 251 17.89 6.57 4.36
N TRP A 252 16.97 7.54 4.31
CA TRP A 252 16.74 8.35 3.11
C TRP A 252 17.13 9.82 3.25
N GLY A 253 17.43 10.31 4.44
CA GLY A 253 17.89 11.67 4.70
C GLY A 253 16.76 12.72 4.69
N TRP A 254 15.49 12.31 4.69
CA TRP A 254 14.33 13.20 4.75
C TRP A 254 13.16 12.54 5.49
N TRP A 255 12.15 13.31 5.88
CA TRP A 255 11.04 12.84 6.73
C TRP A 255 9.82 12.46 5.89
N PRO A 256 9.32 11.22 5.99
CA PRO A 256 8.05 10.84 5.39
C PRO A 256 6.90 11.38 6.24
N MET A 257 5.68 11.39 5.71
CA MET A 257 4.46 11.77 6.45
C MET A 257 4.57 13.09 7.20
N GLN A 258 5.29 14.07 6.65
CA GLN A 258 5.64 15.33 7.31
C GLN A 258 4.41 16.09 7.80
N THR A 259 3.33 16.10 7.02
CA THR A 259 2.07 16.73 7.40
C THR A 259 1.50 16.13 8.70
N TRP A 260 1.54 14.81 8.85
CA TRP A 260 1.06 14.17 10.09
C TRP A 260 1.97 14.48 11.28
N LEU A 261 3.28 14.43 11.10
CA LEU A 261 4.23 14.75 12.16
C LEU A 261 4.05 16.20 12.65
N GLU A 262 3.81 17.15 11.75
CA GLU A 262 3.51 18.53 12.09
C GLU A 262 2.16 18.66 12.82
N GLN A 263 1.11 18.00 12.33
CA GLN A 263 -0.18 17.98 13.00
C GLN A 263 -0.14 17.31 14.39
N PHE A 264 0.69 16.29 14.57
CA PHE A 264 0.92 15.69 15.90
C PHE A 264 1.65 16.66 16.83
N ARG A 265 2.66 17.39 16.33
CA ARG A 265 3.34 18.44 17.11
C ARG A 265 2.36 19.55 17.53
N ASP A 266 1.52 20.02 16.61
CA ASP A 266 0.55 21.09 16.90
C ASP A 266 -0.52 20.65 17.90
N ARG A 267 -0.75 19.34 18.05
CA ARG A 267 -1.60 18.72 19.08
C ARG A 267 -0.85 18.38 20.37
N GLY A 268 0.45 18.68 20.46
CA GLY A 268 1.26 18.38 21.64
C GLY A 268 1.55 16.90 21.86
N LEU A 269 1.42 16.06 20.82
CA LEU A 269 1.64 14.62 20.91
C LEU A 269 3.12 14.23 20.68
N VAL A 270 3.85 15.07 19.95
CA VAL A 270 5.26 14.83 19.60
C VAL A 270 6.06 16.13 19.63
N HIS A 271 7.38 16.00 19.75
CA HIS A 271 8.30 17.12 19.61
C HIS A 271 9.55 16.72 18.79
N ARG A 272 10.31 17.73 18.35
CA ARG A 272 11.63 17.53 17.77
C ARG A 272 12.69 17.62 18.86
N ARG A 273 13.56 16.62 18.90
CA ARG A 273 14.76 16.61 19.74
C ARG A 273 15.85 17.53 19.15
N LEU A 274 16.89 17.80 19.95
CA LEU A 274 18.04 18.60 19.51
C LEU A 274 18.81 17.98 18.34
N ASP A 275 18.81 16.65 18.24
CA ASP A 275 19.39 15.90 17.12
C ASP A 275 18.50 15.88 15.85
N GLY A 276 17.36 16.56 15.90
CA GLY A 276 16.40 16.65 14.81
C GLY A 276 15.44 15.47 14.69
N ARG A 277 15.55 14.44 15.52
CA ARG A 277 14.62 13.27 15.51
C ARG A 277 13.28 13.65 16.13
N TRP A 278 12.25 12.93 15.74
CA TRP A 278 10.94 13.04 16.36
C TRP A 278 10.84 12.12 17.59
N GLU A 279 10.16 12.59 18.61
CA GLU A 279 9.88 11.85 19.84
C GLU A 279 8.45 12.11 20.31
N THR A 280 7.80 11.08 20.86
CA THR A 280 6.48 11.22 21.46
C THR A 280 6.60 11.93 22.82
N ASN A 281 5.63 12.79 23.14
CA ASN A 281 5.55 13.38 24.47
C ASN A 281 5.07 12.35 25.49
N ASP A 282 5.48 12.51 26.76
CA ASP A 282 5.01 11.68 27.85
C ASP A 282 3.47 11.73 27.94
N GLY A 283 2.82 10.56 27.97
CA GLY A 283 1.37 10.44 27.98
C GLY A 283 0.71 10.28 26.61
N ALA A 284 1.47 10.35 25.50
CA ALA A 284 1.01 9.85 24.21
C ALA A 284 1.00 8.32 24.27
N ALA A 285 -0.06 7.75 24.85
CA ALA A 285 -0.20 6.30 24.96
C ALA A 285 -0.20 5.65 23.58
N PRO A 286 0.43 4.46 23.41
CA PRO A 286 0.14 3.62 22.25
C PRO A 286 -1.37 3.37 22.26
N GLY A 287 -2.05 3.79 21.21
CA GLY A 287 -3.48 3.51 21.07
C GLY A 287 -3.71 2.00 21.14
N PRO A 288 -4.84 1.53 21.67
CA PRO A 288 -5.16 0.12 21.62
C PRO A 288 -5.11 -0.33 20.16
N ASP A 289 -4.42 -1.44 19.92
CA ASP A 289 -4.30 -2.07 18.60
C ASP A 289 -5.68 -2.28 17.97
N GLY A 290 -6.18 -1.26 17.29
CA GLY A 290 -7.33 -1.39 16.43
C GLY A 290 -6.88 -2.10 15.15
N PRO A 291 -7.64 -3.08 14.64
CA PRO A 291 -7.28 -3.81 13.44
C PRO A 291 -7.13 -2.85 12.25
N GLY A 292 -5.94 -2.86 11.66
CA GLY A 292 -5.61 -2.33 10.32
C GLY A 292 -6.33 -1.05 9.89
N ALA A 293 -5.89 0.13 10.36
CA ALA A 293 -6.28 1.37 9.73
C ALA A 293 -5.42 1.55 8.49
N ALA A 294 -6.04 1.41 7.31
CA ALA A 294 -5.46 1.94 6.09
C ALA A 294 -5.19 3.45 6.25
N PRO A 295 -4.22 4.03 5.54
CA PRO A 295 -3.95 5.46 5.63
C PRO A 295 -5.24 6.23 5.35
N ALA A 296 -5.62 7.10 6.30
CA ALA A 296 -6.61 8.12 5.99
C ALA A 296 -6.13 8.89 4.75
N PRO A 297 -7.02 9.30 3.86
CA PRO A 297 -6.64 10.09 2.70
C PRO A 297 -5.76 11.24 3.17
N LEU A 298 -4.55 11.36 2.62
CA LEU A 298 -3.64 12.45 2.90
C LEU A 298 -4.27 13.74 2.36
N GLU A 299 -5.02 14.46 3.19
CA GLU A 299 -5.35 15.85 2.87
C GLU A 299 -4.03 16.62 2.89
N GLY A 300 -3.53 17.03 1.72
CA GLY A 300 -2.51 18.05 1.60
C GLY A 300 -1.08 17.64 1.27
N ALA A 301 -0.80 16.46 0.73
CA ALA A 301 0.53 16.16 0.16
C ALA A 301 0.79 16.80 -1.23
N ALA A 302 0.17 17.94 -1.52
CA ALA A 302 0.42 18.70 -2.73
C ALA A 302 1.01 20.07 -2.37
N ARG A 303 2.26 20.14 -1.95
CA ARG A 303 3.21 21.24 -2.13
C ARG A 303 4.56 20.86 -1.50
N GLY A 304 5.28 19.91 -2.09
CA GLY A 304 6.72 19.89 -2.03
C GLY A 304 7.20 21.07 -2.87
N GLN A 305 7.71 22.11 -2.25
CA GLN A 305 8.40 23.18 -2.95
C GLN A 305 9.60 22.56 -3.66
N ALA A 306 9.56 22.54 -4.98
CA ALA A 306 10.74 22.43 -5.80
C ALA A 306 11.62 23.64 -5.45
N THR A 307 12.60 23.45 -4.58
CA THR A 307 13.71 24.38 -4.45
C THR A 307 14.45 24.32 -5.77
N SER A 308 14.26 25.35 -6.60
CA SER A 308 15.05 25.61 -7.79
C SER A 308 16.52 25.62 -7.39
N ARG A 309 17.24 24.56 -7.76
CA ARG A 309 18.71 24.63 -7.81
C ARG A 309 19.05 25.60 -8.94
N THR A 310 19.46 26.80 -8.58
CA THR A 310 20.11 27.74 -9.44
C THR A 310 21.34 27.07 -10.05
N THR A 311 21.28 26.78 -11.32
CA THR A 311 22.44 26.38 -12.13
C THR A 311 23.39 27.58 -12.19
N SER A 312 24.46 27.50 -11.41
CA SER A 312 25.63 28.38 -11.56
C SER A 312 26.27 28.11 -12.91
N THR A 313 26.10 29.05 -13.82
CA THR A 313 26.80 29.11 -15.11
C THR A 313 28.26 29.47 -14.85
N LEU A 314 29.16 28.53 -15.05
CA LEU A 314 30.59 28.81 -15.16
C LEU A 314 30.89 29.48 -16.51
N PRO A 315 31.77 30.49 -16.59
CA PRO A 315 32.07 31.17 -17.85
C PRO A 315 32.93 30.25 -18.77
N ARG A 316 32.58 30.22 -20.03
CA ARG A 316 33.39 29.64 -21.10
C ARG A 316 34.67 30.45 -21.25
N VAL A 317 35.81 29.82 -21.03
CA VAL A 317 37.14 30.33 -21.49
C VAL A 317 37.25 30.00 -22.97
N ALA A 318 37.43 31.02 -23.79
CA ALA A 318 37.83 30.87 -25.19
C ALA A 318 39.32 30.52 -25.23
N LEU A 319 39.64 29.50 -25.98
CA LEU A 319 41.03 29.27 -26.45
C LEU A 319 41.05 29.51 -27.96
N GLU A 320 41.93 30.38 -28.34
CA GLU A 320 42.41 30.53 -29.72
C GLU A 320 43.07 29.25 -30.23
#